data_a338990e2aa75c3310b9f014744b1058
#
_entry.id   a338990e2aa75c3310b9f014744b1058
#
_cell.length_a   1.000
_cell.length_b   1.000
_cell.length_c   1.000
_cell.angle_alpha   90.00
_cell.angle_beta   90.00
_cell.angle_gamma   90.00
#
_symmetry.space_group_name_H-M   'P 1'
#
loop_
_entity.id
_entity.type
_entity.pdbx_description
1 polymer ?
#
loop_
_entity_poly.entity_id
_entity_poly.type
_entity_poly.pdbx_seq_one_letter_code
_entity_poly.pdbx_strand_id
1 'polypeptide(L)'
;MFDQPHLPYYLTGVLADGTSRISCKGQQVYQFLGVSSFSQYTVVPDTSLAKIRSDAPLDKVCLLGCGVSTGYGAAINAAKVEKDSTCAVFGLGAVGLAAVMGCKVSMAKKIIGVDINPNKFEKARLFGATECINPRRYTKPVQEVVVEMTGGGVDYALECVGSPAIMSAALESTRDAWGTCVIAGWTETEAMSVPVEKLLMGRTLKGTYFGGWKSMKDVPGLVDDYMKGKLQLDEFITHKFQLVQINQAFELIKMGER
;
A
#
# COMPACT_ATOMS: atom_id res chain seq x y z
N MET A 1 11.24 8.57 -10.33
CA MET A 1 11.58 9.27 -9.08
C MET A 1 13.04 9.02 -8.63
N PHE A 2 13.71 7.99 -9.13
CA PHE A 2 15.07 7.60 -8.70
C PHE A 2 16.20 7.98 -9.66
N ASP A 3 15.91 8.72 -10.73
CA ASP A 3 16.94 9.16 -11.71
C ASP A 3 17.58 10.53 -11.38
N GLN A 4 17.37 11.04 -10.16
CA GLN A 4 17.98 12.31 -9.75
C GLN A 4 19.04 12.07 -8.68
N PRO A 5 20.30 12.48 -8.91
CA PRO A 5 21.41 12.30 -7.96
C PRO A 5 21.34 13.19 -6.71
N HIS A 6 20.22 13.88 -6.45
CA HIS A 6 20.03 14.82 -5.35
C HIS A 6 19.00 14.39 -4.32
N LEU A 7 18.99 13.14 -4.02
CA LEU A 7 17.96 12.46 -3.27
C LEU A 7 18.21 12.29 -1.78
N PRO A 8 18.52 13.25 -0.98
CA PRO A 8 18.33 13.12 0.47
C PRO A 8 17.35 14.12 1.07
N TYR A 9 17.04 15.23 0.41
CA TYR A 9 16.31 16.30 1.11
C TYR A 9 14.91 15.92 1.58
N TYR A 10 14.15 15.13 0.84
CA TYR A 10 12.82 14.70 1.28
C TYR A 10 12.87 13.68 2.44
N LEU A 11 13.98 12.97 2.62
CA LEU A 11 14.19 12.09 3.76
C LEU A 11 14.81 12.85 4.95
N THR A 12 15.51 13.96 4.70
CA THR A 12 16.11 14.79 5.76
C THR A 12 15.13 15.76 6.40
N GLY A 13 13.95 15.95 5.80
CA GLY A 13 12.94 16.87 6.30
C GLY A 13 13.26 18.35 6.05
N VAL A 14 14.21 18.66 5.17
CA VAL A 14 14.55 20.02 4.76
C VAL A 14 14.34 20.19 3.26
N LEU A 15 14.32 21.43 2.79
CA LEU A 15 14.28 21.76 1.37
C LEU A 15 15.63 21.46 0.69
N ALA A 16 15.68 21.55 -0.63
CA ALA A 16 16.90 21.33 -1.41
C ALA A 16 18.04 22.30 -1.06
N ASP A 17 17.72 23.46 -0.50
CA ASP A 17 18.66 24.46 0.02
C ASP A 17 19.15 24.17 1.46
N GLY A 18 18.75 23.04 2.05
CA GLY A 18 19.10 22.64 3.41
C GLY A 18 18.31 23.35 4.51
N THR A 19 17.29 24.14 4.16
CA THR A 19 16.47 24.89 5.13
C THR A 19 15.11 24.25 5.36
N SER A 20 14.49 24.52 6.52
CA SER A 20 13.07 24.36 6.74
C SER A 20 12.42 25.71 6.94
N ARG A 21 11.29 25.93 6.28
CA ARG A 21 10.49 27.17 6.40
C ARG A 21 9.38 27.07 7.42
N ILE A 22 9.32 25.95 8.14
CA ILE A 22 8.31 25.71 9.15
C ILE A 22 8.95 25.84 10.53
N SER A 23 8.31 26.61 11.42
CA SER A 23 8.73 26.72 12.81
C SER A 23 7.53 26.63 13.76
N CYS A 24 7.77 26.10 14.94
CA CYS A 24 6.79 26.06 16.02
C CYS A 24 7.44 26.51 17.32
N LYS A 25 6.89 27.54 17.98
CA LYS A 25 7.43 28.10 19.25
C LYS A 25 8.93 28.41 19.14
N GLY A 26 9.37 28.96 18.04
CA GLY A 26 10.79 29.33 17.78
C GLY A 26 11.70 28.16 17.46
N GLN A 27 11.21 26.92 17.43
CA GLN A 27 11.98 25.74 17.01
C GLN A 27 11.68 25.40 15.55
N GLN A 28 12.70 25.01 14.81
CA GLN A 28 12.56 24.52 13.44
C GLN A 28 11.79 23.21 13.43
N VAL A 29 10.84 23.10 12.51
CA VAL A 29 10.06 21.88 12.24
C VAL A 29 10.42 21.34 10.88
N TYR A 30 10.68 20.05 10.79
CA TYR A 30 11.02 19.38 9.55
C TYR A 30 9.80 19.21 8.64
N GLN A 31 10.05 19.20 7.34
CA GLN A 31 9.02 18.98 6.33
C GLN A 31 8.83 17.48 6.08
N PHE A 32 7.59 17.01 6.17
CA PHE A 32 7.27 15.62 5.85
C PHE A 32 7.39 15.39 4.34
N LEU A 33 8.31 14.50 3.95
CA LEU A 33 8.62 14.13 2.56
C LEU A 33 8.90 15.34 1.64
N GLY A 34 9.47 16.42 2.20
CA GLY A 34 9.80 17.64 1.47
C GLY A 34 8.58 18.47 1.04
N VAL A 35 7.37 18.14 1.47
CA VAL A 35 6.12 18.74 0.99
C VAL A 35 5.28 19.33 2.14
N SER A 36 5.00 18.55 3.20
CA SER A 36 4.14 18.97 4.33
C SER A 36 2.80 19.56 3.89
N SER A 37 1.99 18.76 3.18
CA SER A 37 0.76 19.23 2.49
C SER A 37 -0.45 19.46 3.41
N PHE A 38 -0.35 19.28 4.75
CA PHE A 38 -1.43 19.66 5.68
C PHE A 38 -1.46 21.18 5.92
N SER A 39 -1.65 21.93 4.85
CA SER A 39 -1.73 23.38 4.84
C SER A 39 -2.60 23.87 3.68
N GLN A 40 -3.06 25.11 3.74
CA GLN A 40 -3.84 25.72 2.65
C GLN A 40 -3.01 25.96 1.38
N TYR A 41 -1.72 26.25 1.57
CA TYR A 41 -0.76 26.50 0.48
C TYR A 41 0.48 25.67 0.72
N THR A 42 0.94 24.98 -0.31
CA THR A 42 2.13 24.14 -0.26
C THR A 42 3.04 24.49 -1.43
N VAL A 43 4.31 24.70 -1.14
CA VAL A 43 5.34 24.91 -2.16
C VAL A 43 6.04 23.59 -2.42
N VAL A 44 6.06 23.15 -3.66
CA VAL A 44 6.67 21.89 -4.07
C VAL A 44 7.52 22.11 -5.33
N PRO A 45 8.57 21.29 -5.55
CA PRO A 45 9.26 21.27 -6.83
C PRO A 45 8.32 20.88 -7.97
N ASP A 46 8.53 21.43 -9.15
CA ASP A 46 7.79 21.09 -10.37
C ASP A 46 7.89 19.60 -10.72
N THR A 47 9.04 18.99 -10.43
CA THR A 47 9.29 17.55 -10.57
C THR A 47 8.43 16.67 -9.66
N SER A 48 7.77 17.25 -8.65
CA SER A 48 6.86 16.56 -7.74
C SER A 48 5.38 16.76 -8.09
N LEU A 49 5.09 17.38 -9.23
CA LEU A 49 3.75 17.70 -9.68
C LEU A 49 3.39 16.91 -10.94
N ALA A 50 2.20 16.34 -10.96
CA ALA A 50 1.59 15.79 -12.16
C ALA A 50 0.30 16.57 -12.46
N LYS A 51 0.18 17.11 -13.69
CA LYS A 51 -1.04 17.77 -14.11
C LYS A 51 -2.12 16.73 -14.38
N ILE A 52 -3.25 16.86 -13.72
CA ILE A 52 -4.43 16.01 -13.91
C ILE A 52 -5.55 16.82 -14.58
N ARG A 53 -6.60 16.15 -15.03
CA ARG A 53 -7.79 16.77 -15.61
C ARG A 53 -8.50 17.64 -14.56
N SER A 54 -9.04 18.77 -15.01
CA SER A 54 -9.63 19.80 -14.13
C SER A 54 -10.99 19.42 -13.53
N ASP A 55 -11.68 18.45 -14.10
CA ASP A 55 -12.98 17.95 -13.64
C ASP A 55 -12.86 16.76 -12.66
N ALA A 56 -11.63 16.36 -12.30
CA ALA A 56 -11.42 15.30 -11.32
C ALA A 56 -11.79 15.77 -9.90
N PRO A 57 -12.57 14.99 -9.13
CA PRO A 57 -12.92 15.33 -7.75
C PRO A 57 -11.70 15.19 -6.85
N LEU A 58 -11.13 16.33 -6.42
CA LEU A 58 -9.87 16.38 -5.69
C LEU A 58 -9.91 15.65 -4.34
N ASP A 59 -11.08 15.60 -3.70
CA ASP A 59 -11.31 14.86 -2.43
C ASP A 59 -11.25 13.33 -2.60
N LYS A 60 -11.22 12.83 -3.84
CA LYS A 60 -11.10 11.42 -4.19
C LYS A 60 -9.72 11.10 -4.75
N VAL A 61 -9.33 11.83 -5.79
CA VAL A 61 -8.09 11.54 -6.52
C VAL A 61 -6.82 11.81 -5.69
N CYS A 62 -6.90 12.57 -4.60
CA CYS A 62 -5.80 12.72 -3.64
C CYS A 62 -5.33 11.38 -3.05
N LEU A 63 -6.19 10.36 -2.99
CA LEU A 63 -5.84 9.01 -2.55
C LEU A 63 -4.82 8.31 -3.48
N LEU A 64 -4.71 8.76 -4.73
CA LEU A 64 -3.74 8.26 -5.69
C LEU A 64 -2.30 8.78 -5.44
N GLY A 65 -2.12 9.71 -4.49
CA GLY A 65 -0.81 10.23 -4.12
C GLY A 65 0.10 9.22 -3.42
N CYS A 66 -0.46 8.17 -2.81
CA CYS A 66 0.34 7.17 -2.08
C CYS A 66 -0.35 5.80 -2.00
N GLY A 67 -1.21 5.60 -0.98
CA GLY A 67 -1.66 4.28 -0.52
C GLY A 67 -2.40 3.47 -1.59
N VAL A 68 -3.35 4.07 -2.29
CA VAL A 68 -4.14 3.35 -3.31
C VAL A 68 -3.26 2.97 -4.49
N SER A 69 -2.46 3.89 -5.01
CA SER A 69 -1.51 3.59 -6.10
C SER A 69 -0.50 2.51 -5.69
N THR A 70 0.00 2.56 -4.44
CA THR A 70 0.94 1.55 -3.93
C THR A 70 0.32 0.16 -3.93
N GLY A 71 -0.84 -0.02 -3.33
CA GLY A 71 -1.47 -1.34 -3.23
C GLY A 71 -1.93 -1.87 -4.59
N TYR A 72 -2.58 -1.03 -5.38
CA TYR A 72 -3.04 -1.40 -6.73
C TYR A 72 -1.87 -1.80 -7.62
N GLY A 73 -0.80 -0.99 -7.64
CA GLY A 73 0.39 -1.29 -8.41
C GLY A 73 1.21 -2.46 -7.86
N ALA A 74 1.15 -2.73 -6.54
CA ALA A 74 1.76 -3.93 -5.98
C ALA A 74 1.23 -5.20 -6.64
N ALA A 75 -0.08 -5.26 -6.90
CA ALA A 75 -0.70 -6.39 -7.59
C ALA A 75 -0.39 -6.40 -9.10
N ILE A 76 -0.63 -5.30 -9.81
CA ILE A 76 -0.61 -5.31 -11.28
C ILE A 76 0.78 -5.09 -11.88
N ASN A 77 1.64 -4.28 -11.25
CA ASN A 77 2.98 -3.96 -11.79
C ASN A 77 4.08 -4.82 -11.15
N ALA A 78 4.09 -4.91 -9.81
CA ALA A 78 5.18 -5.59 -9.09
C ALA A 78 4.97 -7.11 -9.06
N ALA A 79 3.83 -7.59 -8.57
CA ALA A 79 3.49 -9.00 -8.58
C ALA A 79 3.18 -9.51 -9.99
N LYS A 80 2.53 -8.67 -10.80
CA LYS A 80 1.99 -9.03 -12.12
C LYS A 80 1.01 -10.20 -11.99
N VAL A 81 0.05 -10.03 -11.10
CA VAL A 81 -0.96 -11.05 -10.82
C VAL A 81 -1.63 -11.51 -12.11
N GLU A 82 -1.63 -12.81 -12.34
CA GLU A 82 -2.20 -13.42 -13.51
C GLU A 82 -3.66 -13.83 -13.28
N LYS A 83 -4.39 -13.95 -14.39
CA LYS A 83 -5.74 -14.47 -14.38
C LYS A 83 -5.78 -15.89 -13.79
N ASP A 84 -6.87 -16.19 -13.10
CA ASP A 84 -7.15 -17.49 -12.46
C ASP A 84 -6.16 -17.90 -11.35
N SER A 85 -5.26 -16.98 -10.94
CA SER A 85 -4.31 -17.22 -9.84
C SER A 85 -4.96 -17.11 -8.45
N THR A 86 -4.20 -17.54 -7.45
CA THR A 86 -4.54 -17.41 -6.02
C THR A 86 -3.68 -16.34 -5.38
N CYS A 87 -4.30 -15.45 -4.60
CA CYS A 87 -3.63 -14.35 -3.94
C CYS A 87 -3.92 -14.34 -2.43
N ALA A 88 -2.95 -13.91 -1.62
CA ALA A 88 -3.15 -13.55 -0.23
C ALA A 88 -2.69 -12.12 0.00
N VAL A 89 -3.51 -11.30 0.67
CA VAL A 89 -3.19 -9.91 1.01
C VAL A 89 -3.16 -9.78 2.52
N PHE A 90 -1.98 -9.48 3.06
CA PHE A 90 -1.75 -9.33 4.49
C PHE A 90 -1.87 -7.85 4.89
N GLY A 91 -2.82 -7.57 5.78
CA GLY A 91 -3.23 -6.21 6.15
C GLY A 91 -4.30 -5.64 5.21
N LEU A 92 -5.44 -5.27 5.77
CA LEU A 92 -6.60 -4.73 5.05
C LEU A 92 -6.84 -3.25 5.38
N GLY A 93 -5.76 -2.48 5.45
CA GLY A 93 -5.77 -1.02 5.41
C GLY A 93 -5.91 -0.50 3.98
N ALA A 94 -5.71 0.80 3.76
CA ALA A 94 -5.84 1.42 2.44
C ALA A 94 -4.97 0.73 1.36
N VAL A 95 -3.70 0.45 1.69
CA VAL A 95 -2.78 -0.24 0.76
C VAL A 95 -3.27 -1.66 0.45
N GLY A 96 -3.67 -2.42 1.49
CA GLY A 96 -4.13 -3.80 1.30
C GLY A 96 -5.46 -3.90 0.55
N LEU A 97 -6.41 -3.01 0.82
CA LEU A 97 -7.67 -2.96 0.06
C LEU A 97 -7.42 -2.62 -1.41
N ALA A 98 -6.48 -1.71 -1.69
CA ALA A 98 -6.06 -1.40 -3.06
C ALA A 98 -5.35 -2.59 -3.72
N ALA A 99 -4.56 -3.37 -2.98
CA ALA A 99 -3.96 -4.60 -3.47
C ALA A 99 -5.04 -5.66 -3.79
N VAL A 100 -6.05 -5.82 -2.94
CA VAL A 100 -7.22 -6.67 -3.22
C VAL A 100 -7.92 -6.25 -4.51
N MET A 101 -8.16 -4.94 -4.69
CA MET A 101 -8.73 -4.40 -5.92
C MET A 101 -7.86 -4.72 -7.15
N GLY A 102 -6.54 -4.58 -7.03
CA GLY A 102 -5.60 -4.95 -8.10
C GLY A 102 -5.65 -6.43 -8.46
N CYS A 103 -5.73 -7.33 -7.48
CA CYS A 103 -5.91 -8.76 -7.69
C CYS A 103 -7.24 -9.07 -8.41
N LYS A 104 -8.33 -8.38 -8.03
CA LYS A 104 -9.65 -8.52 -8.68
C LYS A 104 -9.60 -8.07 -10.13
N VAL A 105 -8.99 -6.90 -10.42
CA VAL A 105 -8.86 -6.38 -11.79
C VAL A 105 -8.00 -7.31 -12.65
N SER A 106 -6.99 -7.95 -12.06
CA SER A 106 -6.17 -8.98 -12.70
C SER A 106 -6.91 -10.32 -12.88
N MET A 107 -8.18 -10.41 -12.48
CA MET A 107 -9.01 -11.62 -12.57
C MET A 107 -8.44 -12.81 -11.78
N ALA A 108 -7.82 -12.57 -10.64
CA ALA A 108 -7.43 -13.63 -9.72
C ALA A 108 -8.67 -14.43 -9.28
N LYS A 109 -8.57 -15.77 -9.27
CA LYS A 109 -9.68 -16.67 -8.94
C LYS A 109 -10.00 -16.69 -7.46
N LYS A 110 -8.97 -16.60 -6.61
CA LYS A 110 -9.09 -16.63 -5.16
C LYS A 110 -8.26 -15.50 -4.56
N ILE A 111 -8.88 -14.68 -3.70
CA ILE A 111 -8.22 -13.55 -3.05
C ILE A 111 -8.52 -13.65 -1.54
N ILE A 112 -7.51 -14.02 -0.77
CA ILE A 112 -7.60 -14.19 0.68
C ILE A 112 -7.13 -12.90 1.36
N GLY A 113 -8.03 -12.21 2.05
CA GLY A 113 -7.68 -11.07 2.90
C GLY A 113 -7.32 -11.53 4.31
N VAL A 114 -6.18 -11.08 4.83
CA VAL A 114 -5.66 -11.42 6.15
C VAL A 114 -5.59 -10.17 7.01
N ASP A 115 -6.35 -10.08 8.10
CA ASP A 115 -6.27 -8.98 9.07
C ASP A 115 -6.71 -9.45 10.46
N ILE A 116 -6.14 -8.85 11.50
CA ILE A 116 -6.53 -9.11 12.89
C ILE A 116 -7.84 -8.43 13.29
N ASN A 117 -8.30 -7.44 12.52
CA ASN A 117 -9.54 -6.70 12.75
C ASN A 117 -10.64 -7.19 11.79
N PRO A 118 -11.62 -8.00 12.28
CA PRO A 118 -12.66 -8.54 11.43
C PRO A 118 -13.63 -7.48 10.86
N ASN A 119 -13.67 -6.27 11.44
CA ASN A 119 -14.52 -5.18 10.93
C ASN A 119 -14.10 -4.71 9.53
N LYS A 120 -12.89 -5.03 9.10
CA LYS A 120 -12.39 -4.72 7.75
C LYS A 120 -12.83 -5.73 6.69
N PHE A 121 -13.36 -6.89 7.08
CA PHE A 121 -13.63 -7.99 6.15
C PHE A 121 -14.77 -7.70 5.18
N GLU A 122 -15.80 -7.00 5.62
CA GLU A 122 -16.88 -6.58 4.73
C GLU A 122 -16.37 -5.67 3.62
N LYS A 123 -15.56 -4.69 4.01
CA LYS A 123 -14.91 -3.78 3.06
C LYS A 123 -13.96 -4.52 2.11
N ALA A 124 -13.18 -5.47 2.61
CA ALA A 124 -12.31 -6.28 1.76
C ALA A 124 -13.08 -7.08 0.71
N ARG A 125 -14.25 -7.63 1.07
CA ARG A 125 -15.15 -8.31 0.12
C ARG A 125 -15.69 -7.35 -0.95
N LEU A 126 -16.05 -6.14 -0.56
CA LEU A 126 -16.48 -5.11 -1.51
C LEU A 126 -15.40 -4.83 -2.58
N PHE A 127 -14.14 -4.77 -2.16
CA PHE A 127 -13.00 -4.60 -3.06
C PHE A 127 -12.64 -5.87 -3.85
N GLY A 128 -13.14 -7.04 -3.47
CA GLY A 128 -12.98 -8.27 -4.24
C GLY A 128 -12.36 -9.45 -3.51
N ALA A 129 -12.11 -9.37 -2.19
CA ALA A 129 -11.67 -10.53 -1.43
C ALA A 129 -12.75 -11.62 -1.47
N THR A 130 -12.34 -12.83 -1.84
CA THR A 130 -13.25 -14.01 -1.87
C THR A 130 -13.36 -14.64 -0.50
N GLU A 131 -12.29 -14.57 0.29
CA GLU A 131 -12.20 -15.11 1.64
C GLU A 131 -11.46 -14.10 2.54
N CYS A 132 -11.77 -14.12 3.84
CA CYS A 132 -11.07 -13.31 4.83
C CYS A 132 -10.78 -14.16 6.07
N ILE A 133 -9.56 -14.04 6.61
CA ILE A 133 -9.13 -14.77 7.78
C ILE A 133 -8.57 -13.83 8.84
N ASN A 134 -8.90 -14.12 10.11
CA ASN A 134 -8.27 -13.48 11.26
C ASN A 134 -7.27 -14.46 11.87
N PRO A 135 -5.95 -14.17 11.79
CA PRO A 135 -4.91 -15.06 12.33
C PRO A 135 -5.12 -15.44 13.79
N ARG A 136 -5.70 -14.54 14.59
CA ARG A 136 -5.96 -14.76 16.04
C ARG A 136 -7.00 -15.84 16.33
N ARG A 137 -7.72 -16.32 15.32
CA ARG A 137 -8.71 -17.41 15.48
C ARG A 137 -8.12 -18.80 15.27
N TYR A 138 -6.83 -18.90 14.96
CA TYR A 138 -6.16 -20.16 14.68
C TYR A 138 -5.06 -20.40 15.72
N THR A 139 -4.82 -21.65 16.04
CA THR A 139 -3.73 -22.07 16.94
C THR A 139 -2.41 -22.22 16.20
N LYS A 140 -2.44 -22.38 14.88
CA LYS A 140 -1.28 -22.51 14.01
C LYS A 140 -0.93 -21.18 13.35
N PRO A 141 0.33 -21.02 12.90
CA PRO A 141 0.78 -19.84 12.17
C PRO A 141 -0.08 -19.55 10.92
N VAL A 142 -0.27 -18.27 10.60
CA VAL A 142 -1.14 -17.84 9.51
C VAL A 142 -0.71 -18.37 8.14
N GLN A 143 0.59 -18.49 7.90
CA GLN A 143 1.11 -19.06 6.66
C GLN A 143 0.68 -20.51 6.46
N GLU A 144 0.65 -21.30 7.51
CA GLU A 144 0.19 -22.70 7.45
C GLU A 144 -1.32 -22.75 7.13
N VAL A 145 -2.11 -21.84 7.72
CA VAL A 145 -3.55 -21.72 7.41
C VAL A 145 -3.75 -21.40 5.93
N VAL A 146 -2.99 -20.42 5.40
CA VAL A 146 -3.10 -20.04 3.98
C VAL A 146 -2.68 -21.19 3.06
N VAL A 147 -1.59 -21.89 3.38
CA VAL A 147 -1.11 -23.05 2.62
C VAL A 147 -2.17 -24.15 2.57
N GLU A 148 -2.80 -24.48 3.70
CA GLU A 148 -3.88 -25.48 3.75
C GLU A 148 -5.11 -25.06 2.93
N MET A 149 -5.56 -23.80 3.06
CA MET A 149 -6.70 -23.27 2.32
C MET A 149 -6.52 -23.28 0.80
N THR A 150 -5.28 -23.36 0.36
CA THR A 150 -4.90 -23.26 -1.06
C THR A 150 -4.29 -24.53 -1.63
N GLY A 151 -4.11 -25.56 -0.81
CA GLY A 151 -3.53 -26.83 -1.25
C GLY A 151 -2.08 -26.70 -1.73
N GLY A 152 -1.24 -25.96 -0.97
CA GLY A 152 0.19 -25.83 -1.25
C GLY A 152 0.71 -24.39 -1.35
N GLY A 153 -0.09 -23.40 -0.99
CA GLY A 153 0.28 -21.99 -0.99
C GLY A 153 -0.37 -21.17 -2.11
N VAL A 154 -0.23 -19.86 -2.01
CA VAL A 154 -0.75 -18.91 -3.01
C VAL A 154 0.28 -18.64 -4.10
N ASP A 155 -0.19 -18.27 -5.30
CA ASP A 155 0.69 -17.82 -6.38
C ASP A 155 1.31 -16.46 -6.05
N TYR A 156 0.54 -15.57 -5.39
CA TYR A 156 0.98 -14.22 -5.03
C TYR A 156 0.60 -13.88 -3.59
N ALA A 157 1.57 -13.43 -2.82
CA ALA A 157 1.35 -12.84 -1.49
C ALA A 157 1.73 -11.36 -1.52
N LEU A 158 0.83 -10.49 -1.02
CA LEU A 158 1.03 -9.06 -0.97
C LEU A 158 1.06 -8.62 0.48
N GLU A 159 2.21 -8.18 0.97
CA GLU A 159 2.40 -7.75 2.34
C GLU A 159 2.19 -6.24 2.44
N CYS A 160 1.20 -5.83 3.25
CA CYS A 160 0.74 -4.45 3.38
C CYS A 160 0.63 -4.01 4.85
N VAL A 161 1.29 -4.70 5.77
CA VAL A 161 1.31 -4.39 7.22
C VAL A 161 2.55 -3.59 7.60
N GLY A 162 3.71 -4.00 7.07
CA GLY A 162 5.00 -3.43 7.43
C GLY A 162 5.62 -4.07 8.68
N SER A 163 5.44 -5.37 8.89
CA SER A 163 6.03 -6.11 10.00
C SER A 163 6.95 -7.22 9.48
N PRO A 164 8.23 -7.32 9.93
CA PRO A 164 9.13 -8.37 9.51
C PRO A 164 8.58 -9.79 9.71
N ALA A 165 7.85 -10.01 10.80
CA ALA A 165 7.21 -11.30 11.05
C ALA A 165 6.10 -11.60 10.00
N ILE A 166 5.32 -10.59 9.60
CA ILE A 166 4.28 -10.76 8.58
C ILE A 166 4.89 -10.86 7.18
N MET A 167 5.99 -10.15 6.92
CA MET A 167 6.75 -10.29 5.67
C MET A 167 7.25 -11.72 5.46
N SER A 168 7.79 -12.35 6.51
CA SER A 168 8.21 -13.75 6.48
C SER A 168 7.00 -14.68 6.28
N ALA A 169 5.93 -14.49 7.04
CA ALA A 169 4.71 -15.28 6.93
C ALA A 169 4.06 -15.15 5.52
N ALA A 170 4.09 -13.96 4.92
CA ALA A 170 3.60 -13.74 3.57
C ALA A 170 4.42 -14.52 2.53
N LEU A 171 5.76 -14.49 2.63
CA LEU A 171 6.62 -15.28 1.76
C LEU A 171 6.37 -16.79 1.95
N GLU A 172 6.28 -17.25 3.18
CA GLU A 172 6.05 -18.66 3.51
C GLU A 172 4.64 -19.15 3.07
N SER A 173 3.69 -18.24 2.91
CA SER A 173 2.36 -18.55 2.39
C SER A 173 2.33 -18.81 0.88
N THR A 174 3.39 -18.43 0.16
CA THR A 174 3.47 -18.67 -1.29
C THR A 174 3.88 -20.11 -1.59
N ARG A 175 3.45 -20.63 -2.74
CA ARG A 175 3.82 -21.97 -3.18
C ARG A 175 5.29 -22.08 -3.59
N ASP A 176 5.83 -23.27 -3.50
CA ASP A 176 7.16 -23.57 -4.00
C ASP A 176 7.23 -23.40 -5.53
N ALA A 177 8.42 -23.30 -6.05
CA ALA A 177 8.81 -23.19 -7.45
C ALA A 177 8.54 -21.83 -8.12
N TRP A 178 7.40 -21.13 -7.86
CA TRP A 178 7.09 -19.88 -8.58
C TRP A 178 6.33 -18.84 -7.74
N GLY A 179 5.97 -19.16 -6.51
CA GLY A 179 5.24 -18.22 -5.65
C GLY A 179 5.99 -16.89 -5.49
N THR A 180 5.27 -15.79 -5.64
CA THR A 180 5.84 -14.44 -5.56
C THR A 180 5.28 -13.70 -4.36
N CYS A 181 6.15 -13.20 -3.48
CA CYS A 181 5.80 -12.30 -2.39
C CYS A 181 6.25 -10.88 -2.72
N VAL A 182 5.34 -9.91 -2.60
CA VAL A 182 5.63 -8.48 -2.78
C VAL A 182 5.42 -7.76 -1.47
N ILE A 183 6.47 -7.08 -0.99
CA ILE A 183 6.43 -6.23 0.20
C ILE A 183 6.09 -4.81 -0.23
N ALA A 184 4.97 -4.30 0.28
CA ALA A 184 4.49 -2.93 0.10
C ALA A 184 4.32 -2.20 1.44
N GLY A 185 4.30 -2.93 2.56
CA GLY A 185 4.20 -2.36 3.89
C GLY A 185 5.48 -1.64 4.31
N TRP A 186 5.32 -0.45 4.90
CA TRP A 186 6.45 0.32 5.43
C TRP A 186 6.85 -0.20 6.82
N THR A 187 8.15 -0.29 7.09
CA THR A 187 8.70 -0.62 8.40
C THR A 187 9.92 0.24 8.71
N GLU A 188 10.13 0.55 9.97
CA GLU A 188 11.35 1.18 10.48
C GLU A 188 12.39 0.14 10.92
N THR A 189 12.04 -1.15 10.88
CA THR A 189 12.94 -2.25 11.26
C THR A 189 13.97 -2.46 10.16
N GLU A 190 15.25 -2.54 10.56
CA GLU A 190 16.37 -2.59 9.63
C GLU A 190 16.47 -3.91 8.85
N ALA A 191 15.93 -5.02 9.38
CA ALA A 191 16.08 -6.33 8.76
C ALA A 191 14.86 -7.24 8.95
N MET A 192 14.65 -8.13 7.99
CA MET A 192 13.83 -9.31 8.11
C MET A 192 14.70 -10.57 7.91
N SER A 193 14.36 -11.64 8.59
CA SER A 193 15.02 -12.94 8.39
C SER A 193 14.17 -13.81 7.49
N VAL A 194 14.80 -14.40 6.49
CA VAL A 194 14.17 -15.35 5.56
C VAL A 194 15.00 -16.62 5.52
N PRO A 195 14.42 -17.81 5.77
CA PRO A 195 15.13 -19.05 5.58
C PRO A 195 15.58 -19.21 4.13
N VAL A 196 16.88 -19.44 3.93
CA VAL A 196 17.47 -19.54 2.58
C VAL A 196 16.80 -20.62 1.76
N GLU A 197 16.41 -21.72 2.38
CA GLU A 197 15.66 -22.82 1.77
C GLU A 197 14.41 -22.31 1.02
N LYS A 198 13.66 -21.36 1.59
CA LYS A 198 12.44 -20.83 0.96
C LYS A 198 12.71 -20.17 -0.38
N LEU A 199 13.86 -19.51 -0.54
CA LEU A 199 14.29 -18.93 -1.79
C LEU A 199 14.86 -19.98 -2.76
N LEU A 200 15.64 -20.92 -2.23
CA LEU A 200 16.19 -22.03 -3.02
C LEU A 200 15.09 -22.89 -3.66
N MET A 201 13.94 -23.01 -2.99
CA MET A 201 12.76 -23.70 -3.53
C MET A 201 11.99 -22.90 -4.60
N GLY A 202 12.57 -21.82 -5.11
CA GLY A 202 12.08 -21.09 -6.28
C GLY A 202 11.09 -19.95 -6.00
N ARG A 203 10.84 -19.61 -4.74
CA ARG A 203 10.04 -18.43 -4.39
C ARG A 203 10.73 -17.14 -4.78
N THR A 204 9.95 -16.14 -5.14
CA THR A 204 10.43 -14.80 -5.45
C THR A 204 10.00 -13.82 -4.35
N LEU A 205 10.96 -13.07 -3.81
CA LEU A 205 10.72 -11.96 -2.90
C LEU A 205 11.02 -10.64 -3.61
N LYS A 206 10.06 -9.72 -3.62
CA LYS A 206 10.20 -8.38 -4.23
C LYS A 206 9.74 -7.30 -3.27
N GLY A 207 10.35 -6.13 -3.36
CA GLY A 207 9.80 -4.91 -2.79
C GLY A 207 9.10 -4.09 -3.87
N THR A 208 8.21 -3.19 -3.44
CA THR A 208 7.64 -2.18 -4.32
C THR A 208 7.55 -0.84 -3.60
N TYR A 209 7.88 0.22 -4.32
CA TYR A 209 7.69 1.59 -3.89
C TYR A 209 6.66 2.25 -4.81
N PHE A 210 5.64 2.87 -4.23
CA PHE A 210 4.54 3.49 -5.00
C PHE A 210 3.87 2.53 -6.01
N GLY A 211 3.88 1.22 -5.74
CA GLY A 211 3.33 0.22 -6.65
C GLY A 211 4.04 0.10 -8.00
N GLY A 212 5.29 0.58 -8.11
CA GLY A 212 6.06 0.56 -9.35
C GLY A 212 5.60 1.58 -10.40
N TRP A 213 4.70 2.52 -10.05
CA TRP A 213 4.28 3.60 -10.94
C TRP A 213 5.37 4.67 -11.08
N LYS A 214 5.46 5.25 -12.26
CA LYS A 214 6.21 6.49 -12.51
C LYS A 214 5.27 7.66 -12.23
N SER A 215 5.32 8.23 -11.02
CA SER A 215 4.28 9.12 -10.47
C SER A 215 3.82 10.22 -11.42
N MET A 216 4.73 11.02 -11.97
CA MET A 216 4.37 12.13 -12.88
C MET A 216 3.72 11.66 -14.19
N LYS A 217 4.15 10.48 -14.68
CA LYS A 217 3.65 9.92 -15.94
C LYS A 217 2.34 9.18 -15.76
N ASP A 218 2.23 8.38 -14.69
CA ASP A 218 1.18 7.38 -14.59
C ASP A 218 -0.03 7.87 -13.75
N VAL A 219 0.17 8.81 -12.78
CA VAL A 219 -0.92 9.34 -11.96
C VAL A 219 -2.05 9.95 -12.79
N PRO A 220 -1.81 10.74 -13.85
CA PRO A 220 -2.90 11.22 -14.71
C PRO A 220 -3.73 10.08 -15.33
N GLY A 221 -3.09 8.99 -15.72
CA GLY A 221 -3.76 7.80 -16.24
C GLY A 221 -4.61 7.09 -15.19
N LEU A 222 -4.14 7.00 -13.95
CA LEU A 222 -4.92 6.45 -12.82
C LEU A 222 -6.15 7.32 -12.51
N VAL A 223 -6.00 8.65 -12.59
CA VAL A 223 -7.14 9.58 -12.49
C VAL A 223 -8.16 9.34 -13.60
N ASP A 224 -7.70 9.16 -14.83
CA ASP A 224 -8.57 8.84 -15.96
C ASP A 224 -9.28 7.49 -15.79
N ASP A 225 -8.61 6.48 -15.26
CA ASP A 225 -9.21 5.18 -14.98
C ASP A 225 -10.28 5.27 -13.88
N TYR A 226 -10.06 6.08 -12.84
CA TYR A 226 -11.10 6.40 -11.87
C TYR A 226 -12.30 7.10 -12.52
N MET A 227 -12.06 8.13 -13.30
CA MET A 227 -13.14 8.88 -13.99
C MET A 227 -13.93 8.03 -15.00
N LYS A 228 -13.35 6.94 -15.47
CA LYS A 228 -14.00 5.94 -16.33
C LYS A 228 -14.65 4.78 -15.55
N GLY A 229 -14.64 4.84 -14.21
CA GLY A 229 -15.20 3.79 -13.35
C GLY A 229 -14.41 2.49 -13.31
N LYS A 230 -13.16 2.48 -13.78
CA LYS A 230 -12.28 1.31 -13.75
C LYS A 230 -11.57 1.13 -12.41
N LEU A 231 -11.42 2.22 -11.65
CA LEU A 231 -10.76 2.27 -10.36
C LEU A 231 -11.75 2.78 -9.31
N GLN A 232 -11.89 2.07 -8.20
CA GLN A 232 -12.73 2.48 -7.08
C GLN A 232 -11.92 3.34 -6.12
N LEU A 233 -12.39 4.56 -5.80
CA LEU A 233 -11.77 5.44 -4.82
C LEU A 233 -12.75 5.87 -3.70
N ASP A 234 -14.02 5.99 -4.02
CA ASP A 234 -15.04 6.51 -3.10
C ASP A 234 -15.14 5.67 -1.83
N GLU A 235 -15.03 4.37 -1.97
CA GLU A 235 -15.16 3.40 -0.89
C GLU A 235 -13.99 3.42 0.10
N PHE A 236 -12.85 4.05 -0.26
CA PHE A 236 -11.74 4.23 0.68
C PHE A 236 -12.02 5.32 1.71
N ILE A 237 -12.90 6.27 1.41
CA ILE A 237 -13.16 7.41 2.29
C ILE A 237 -14.11 6.99 3.40
N THR A 238 -13.62 7.01 4.63
CA THR A 238 -14.40 6.65 5.81
C THR A 238 -14.95 7.87 6.56
N HIS A 239 -14.18 8.96 6.58
CA HIS A 239 -14.50 10.16 7.34
C HIS A 239 -14.18 11.41 6.53
N LYS A 240 -14.89 12.51 6.81
CA LYS A 240 -14.62 13.83 6.25
C LYS A 240 -14.41 14.82 7.40
N PHE A 241 -13.28 15.52 7.37
CA PHE A 241 -12.90 16.52 8.35
C PHE A 241 -12.47 17.81 7.66
N GLN A 242 -12.67 18.93 8.32
CA GLN A 242 -12.02 20.19 7.94
C GLN A 242 -10.55 20.17 8.37
N LEU A 243 -9.69 20.95 7.70
CA LEU A 243 -8.25 21.00 8.01
C LEU A 243 -7.97 21.33 9.48
N VAL A 244 -8.77 22.21 10.10
CA VAL A 244 -8.66 22.56 11.53
C VAL A 244 -8.86 21.35 12.46
N GLN A 245 -9.50 20.29 11.99
CA GLN A 245 -9.79 19.07 12.74
C GLN A 245 -8.73 17.97 12.51
N ILE A 246 -7.59 18.29 11.91
CA ILE A 246 -6.55 17.32 11.55
C ILE A 246 -6.11 16.43 12.72
N ASN A 247 -6.05 16.96 13.94
CA ASN A 247 -5.68 16.19 15.12
C ASN A 247 -6.72 15.10 15.44
N GLN A 248 -8.01 15.36 15.21
CA GLN A 248 -9.06 14.33 15.39
C GLN A 248 -8.89 13.20 14.37
N ALA A 249 -8.54 13.54 13.13
CA ALA A 249 -8.25 12.53 12.10
C ALA A 249 -7.05 11.66 12.49
N PHE A 250 -5.99 12.24 13.06
CA PHE A 250 -4.84 11.48 13.55
C PHE A 250 -5.21 10.54 14.72
N GLU A 251 -6.08 10.95 15.63
CA GLU A 251 -6.54 10.08 16.73
C GLU A 251 -7.29 8.84 16.19
N LEU A 252 -8.18 9.01 15.20
CA LEU A 252 -8.86 7.86 14.56
C LEU A 252 -7.86 6.90 13.88
N ILE A 253 -6.80 7.45 13.28
CA ILE A 253 -5.73 6.64 12.70
C ILE A 253 -5.05 5.78 13.77
N LYS A 254 -4.70 6.38 14.93
CA LYS A 254 -4.07 5.66 16.05
C LYS A 254 -4.98 4.58 16.63
N MET A 255 -6.30 4.82 16.70
CA MET A 255 -7.29 3.84 17.18
C MET A 255 -7.53 2.69 16.16
N GLY A 256 -7.03 2.82 14.94
CA GLY A 256 -7.28 1.83 13.88
C GLY A 256 -8.69 1.89 13.28
N GLU A 257 -9.42 2.98 13.52
CA GLU A 257 -10.80 3.22 13.05
C GLU A 257 -10.83 3.89 11.66
N ARG A 258 -10.05 3.37 10.73
CA ARG A 258 -9.90 3.91 9.37
C ARG A 258 -10.15 2.85 8.31
#